data_5ada96d31c45954bd0c1d19f548743d5
#
_entry.id   5ada96d31c45954bd0c1d19f548743d5
#
_cell.length_a   1.000
_cell.length_b   1.000
_cell.length_c   1.000
_cell.angle_alpha   90.00
_cell.angle_beta   90.00
_cell.angle_gamma   90.00
#
_symmetry.space_group_name_H-M   'P 1'
#
loop_
_entity.id
_entity.type
_entity.pdbx_description
1 polymer ?
#
loop_
_entity_poly.entity_id
_entity_poly.type
_entity_poly.pdbx_seq_one_letter_code
_entity_poly.pdbx_strand_id
1 'polypeptide(L)'
;MKELSRRDMLGMLGMAPLAVGGVAQAFAAPSETADARILPGAQTLSAKARRRIQEQHLPNIPLVTHEGKRVLFYDDLVKNKNVSMNFFYANCDEVCPLVMANLAKVQRLLGKQVGRDLFMYSFTLKPNEDSVDDLREHRKMLGAQPGWTFLTGKPEDIETIRAAIGFKYPDPVIDGDKTQHIGNIRYGNEPLMLWSACPGMAHADWIAETLEWMIHPQVDRVQKS
;
A
#
# COMPACT_ATOMS: atom_id res chain seq x y z
N MET A 1 -28.70 -56.10 12.53
CA MET A 1 -27.33 -55.62 12.32
C MET A 1 -27.15 -54.40 13.23
N LYS A 2 -26.39 -54.56 14.34
CA LYS A 2 -26.15 -53.48 15.31
C LYS A 2 -24.85 -52.78 14.90
N GLU A 3 -24.93 -51.46 14.71
CA GLU A 3 -23.77 -50.61 14.46
C GLU A 3 -22.90 -50.55 15.70
N LEU A 4 -21.62 -50.81 15.56
CA LEU A 4 -20.61 -50.72 16.59
C LEU A 4 -20.12 -49.27 16.68
N SER A 5 -20.28 -48.69 17.85
CA SER A 5 -19.85 -47.32 18.19
C SER A 5 -18.31 -47.23 18.29
N ARG A 6 -17.76 -46.08 17.83
CA ARG A 6 -16.33 -45.77 17.85
C ARG A 6 -15.67 -45.76 19.28
N ARG A 7 -16.45 -46.02 20.32
CA ARG A 7 -15.99 -46.06 21.71
C ARG A 7 -15.48 -47.41 22.18
N ASP A 8 -15.70 -48.48 21.41
CA ASP A 8 -15.37 -49.83 21.87
C ASP A 8 -13.98 -50.36 21.40
N MET A 9 -13.19 -49.52 20.79
CA MET A 9 -11.85 -49.85 20.26
C MET A 9 -10.65 -49.45 21.13
N LEU A 10 -10.88 -48.94 22.33
CA LEU A 10 -9.80 -48.45 23.21
C LEU A 10 -9.69 -49.24 24.54
N GLY A 11 -9.80 -50.51 24.47
CA GLY A 11 -9.68 -51.36 25.64
C GLY A 11 -9.04 -52.70 25.36
N MET A 12 -7.73 -52.73 25.12
CA MET A 12 -6.86 -53.93 25.36
C MET A 12 -5.45 -53.66 24.81
N LEU A 13 -4.57 -53.15 25.64
CA LEU A 13 -3.14 -53.47 25.53
C LEU A 13 -2.52 -53.25 26.93
N GLY A 14 -2.05 -54.36 27.45
CA GLY A 14 -1.67 -54.55 28.84
C GLY A 14 -0.37 -53.78 29.23
N MET A 15 -0.35 -53.56 30.50
CA MET A 15 0.78 -53.02 31.26
C MET A 15 1.93 -54.04 31.35
N ALA A 16 3.12 -53.56 31.05
CA ALA A 16 4.37 -54.10 31.63
C ALA A 16 5.26 -52.95 32.06
N PRO A 17 5.73 -52.91 33.31
CA PRO A 17 6.64 -51.88 33.82
C PRO A 17 8.08 -52.25 33.46
N LEU A 18 8.75 -51.43 32.68
CA LEU A 18 10.22 -51.44 32.58
C LEU A 18 10.75 -50.17 33.24
N ALA A 19 11.30 -50.37 34.43
CA ALA A 19 12.13 -49.36 35.10
C ALA A 19 13.44 -49.21 34.37
N VAL A 20 13.71 -48.10 33.71
CA VAL A 20 15.03 -47.68 33.32
C VAL A 20 15.20 -46.24 33.78
N GLY A 21 16.14 -46.12 34.75
CA GLY A 21 16.63 -44.81 35.18
C GLY A 21 17.28 -44.09 33.98
N GLY A 22 16.78 -42.94 33.67
CA GLY A 22 17.28 -42.08 32.60
C GLY A 22 17.17 -40.63 33.02
N VAL A 23 18.28 -40.02 33.12
CA VAL A 23 18.60 -38.63 33.35
C VAL A 23 17.52 -37.70 32.81
N ALA A 24 16.83 -37.00 33.70
CA ALA A 24 15.98 -35.89 33.34
C ALA A 24 16.87 -34.77 32.81
N GLN A 25 17.10 -34.74 31.51
CA GLN A 25 17.53 -33.53 30.84
C GLN A 25 16.33 -32.59 30.82
N ALA A 26 16.39 -31.63 31.71
CA ALA A 26 15.53 -30.47 31.65
C ALA A 26 15.79 -29.78 30.31
N PHE A 27 14.87 -30.00 29.34
CA PHE A 27 14.75 -29.08 28.26
C PHE A 27 14.30 -27.77 28.87
N ALA A 28 15.26 -26.90 29.18
CA ALA A 28 15.01 -25.50 29.40
C ALA A 28 14.40 -25.01 28.07
N ALA A 29 13.11 -24.66 28.12
CA ALA A 29 12.51 -23.87 27.08
C ALA A 29 13.40 -22.63 26.87
N PRO A 30 13.82 -22.31 25.65
CA PRO A 30 14.50 -21.05 25.42
C PRO A 30 13.53 -19.96 25.81
N SER A 31 13.87 -19.18 26.81
CA SER A 31 13.27 -17.87 27.06
C SER A 31 13.76 -16.96 25.93
N GLU A 32 13.19 -17.13 24.74
CA GLU A 32 13.29 -16.12 23.72
C GLU A 32 12.40 -14.96 24.13
N THR A 33 13.01 -14.00 24.80
CA THR A 33 12.68 -12.62 24.55
C THR A 33 12.90 -12.46 23.04
N ALA A 34 11.83 -12.64 22.27
CA ALA A 34 11.81 -12.33 20.86
C ALA A 34 11.94 -10.81 20.74
N ASP A 35 13.18 -10.38 20.82
CA ASP A 35 13.64 -9.11 20.28
C ASP A 35 13.15 -9.12 18.84
N ALA A 36 12.24 -8.22 18.50
CA ALA A 36 11.64 -8.09 17.18
C ALA A 36 12.74 -7.79 16.15
N ARG A 37 13.49 -8.81 15.80
CA ARG A 37 14.52 -8.74 14.77
C ARG A 37 13.77 -8.80 13.45
N ILE A 38 13.59 -7.64 12.86
CA ILE A 38 13.51 -7.50 11.41
C ILE A 38 14.41 -8.58 10.83
N LEU A 39 13.83 -9.46 10.02
CA LEU A 39 14.57 -10.56 9.38
C LEU A 39 15.88 -10.03 8.83
N PRO A 40 17.06 -10.59 9.20
CA PRO A 40 18.36 -10.04 8.79
C PRO A 40 18.57 -9.93 7.28
N GLY A 41 17.68 -10.49 6.46
CA GLY A 41 17.69 -10.41 5.01
C GLY A 41 16.79 -9.31 4.41
N ALA A 42 15.89 -8.70 5.20
CA ALA A 42 15.05 -7.59 4.71
C ALA A 42 15.74 -6.22 4.83
N GLN A 43 16.91 -6.18 5.41
CA GLN A 43 17.45 -4.93 5.95
C GLN A 43 18.35 -4.13 5.03
N THR A 44 18.81 -4.63 3.92
CA THR A 44 19.67 -3.75 3.12
C THR A 44 19.66 -4.12 1.65
N LEU A 45 18.68 -3.59 0.92
CA LEU A 45 19.05 -3.18 -0.42
C LEU A 45 20.29 -2.31 -0.25
N SER A 46 21.42 -2.70 -0.87
CA SER A 46 22.61 -1.86 -0.85
C SER A 46 22.20 -0.46 -1.30
N ALA A 47 22.85 0.59 -0.80
CA ALA A 47 22.56 1.97 -1.21
C ALA A 47 22.56 2.13 -2.75
N LYS A 48 23.38 1.34 -3.44
CA LYS A 48 23.44 1.27 -4.90
C LYS A 48 22.16 0.67 -5.51
N ALA A 49 21.64 -0.44 -4.94
CA ALA A 49 20.42 -1.07 -5.42
C ALA A 49 19.20 -0.18 -5.17
N ARG A 50 19.12 0.45 -3.99
CA ARG A 50 18.07 1.42 -3.65
C ARG A 50 18.05 2.60 -4.63
N ARG A 51 19.21 3.20 -4.89
CA ARG A 51 19.34 4.29 -5.86
C ARG A 51 18.87 3.86 -7.26
N ARG A 52 19.25 2.67 -7.71
CA ARG A 52 18.84 2.16 -9.02
C ARG A 52 17.32 2.00 -9.13
N ILE A 53 16.66 1.45 -8.11
CA ILE A 53 15.20 1.33 -8.07
C ILE A 53 14.55 2.72 -8.07
N GLN A 54 15.07 3.63 -7.27
CA GLN A 54 14.57 5.00 -7.20
C GLN A 54 14.68 5.69 -8.57
N GLU A 55 15.85 5.64 -9.23
CA GLU A 55 16.08 6.27 -10.53
C GLU A 55 15.19 5.69 -11.63
N GLN A 56 14.87 4.39 -11.58
CA GLN A 56 14.05 3.70 -12.58
C GLN A 56 12.53 3.89 -12.36
N HIS A 57 12.07 3.95 -11.13
CA HIS A 57 10.65 3.88 -10.79
C HIS A 57 10.11 5.10 -10.02
N LEU A 58 10.97 5.96 -9.53
CA LEU A 58 10.60 7.14 -8.75
C LEU A 58 11.35 8.37 -9.27
N PRO A 59 11.02 8.87 -10.47
CA PRO A 59 11.72 10.00 -11.10
C PRO A 59 11.56 11.25 -10.25
N ASN A 60 12.63 12.06 -10.16
CA ASN A 60 12.59 13.30 -9.38
C ASN A 60 12.27 14.50 -10.28
N ILE A 61 11.04 14.61 -10.72
CA ILE A 61 10.56 15.61 -11.67
C ILE A 61 9.65 16.65 -11.02
N PRO A 62 9.58 17.87 -11.59
CA PRO A 62 8.81 18.95 -11.00
C PRO A 62 7.31 18.79 -11.26
N LEU A 63 6.52 19.10 -10.23
CA LEU A 63 5.07 19.13 -10.24
C LEU A 63 4.54 20.40 -9.59
N VAL A 64 3.24 20.63 -9.75
CA VAL A 64 2.52 21.74 -9.11
C VAL A 64 1.36 21.18 -8.31
N THR A 65 1.23 21.57 -7.05
CA THR A 65 0.11 21.18 -6.19
C THR A 65 -1.14 22.03 -6.47
N HIS A 66 -2.30 21.55 -6.00
CA HIS A 66 -3.54 22.34 -6.02
C HIS A 66 -3.46 23.69 -5.25
N GLU A 67 -2.40 23.88 -4.46
CA GLU A 67 -2.11 25.17 -3.80
C GLU A 67 -1.23 26.09 -4.66
N GLY A 68 -0.79 25.62 -5.83
CA GLY A 68 0.12 26.34 -6.71
C GLY A 68 1.61 26.21 -6.30
N LYS A 69 1.92 25.38 -5.32
CA LYS A 69 3.29 25.16 -4.86
C LYS A 69 4.03 24.20 -5.82
N ARG A 70 5.26 24.59 -6.21
CA ARG A 70 6.17 23.70 -6.95
C ARG A 70 6.81 22.69 -6.00
N VAL A 71 6.83 21.43 -6.40
CA VAL A 71 7.38 20.30 -5.63
C VAL A 71 8.09 19.32 -6.55
N LEU A 72 9.05 18.58 -6.03
CA LEU A 72 9.71 17.48 -6.73
C LEU A 72 9.03 16.15 -6.33
N PHE A 73 8.71 15.32 -7.32
CA PHE A 73 7.98 14.06 -7.10
C PHE A 73 8.67 13.18 -6.06
N TYR A 74 9.95 12.87 -6.25
CA TYR A 74 10.64 12.00 -5.31
C TYR A 74 11.00 12.71 -4.00
N ASP A 75 11.76 13.79 -4.07
CA ASP A 75 12.35 14.42 -2.87
C ASP A 75 11.29 15.00 -1.93
N ASP A 76 10.23 15.63 -2.48
CA ASP A 76 9.23 16.31 -1.66
C ASP A 76 8.02 15.42 -1.32
N LEU A 77 7.64 14.50 -2.23
CA LEU A 77 6.38 13.78 -2.07
C LEU A 77 6.57 12.32 -1.61
N VAL A 78 7.64 11.64 -2.03
CA VAL A 78 7.77 10.18 -1.84
C VAL A 78 8.84 9.81 -0.82
N LYS A 79 9.99 10.46 -0.85
CA LYS A 79 11.16 10.12 -0.04
C LYS A 79 10.85 10.12 1.45
N ASN A 80 11.19 9.03 2.13
CA ASN A 80 10.97 8.79 3.55
C ASN A 80 9.48 8.82 3.98
N LYS A 81 8.55 8.50 3.06
CA LYS A 81 7.12 8.52 3.35
C LYS A 81 6.43 7.20 2.98
N ASN A 82 5.30 6.98 3.63
CA ASN A 82 4.28 6.07 3.12
C ASN A 82 3.34 6.90 2.25
N VAL A 83 3.05 6.38 1.06
CA VAL A 83 2.27 7.11 0.06
C VAL A 83 1.21 6.24 -0.58
N SER A 84 0.08 6.84 -0.95
CA SER A 84 -0.87 6.28 -1.90
C SER A 84 -1.02 7.23 -3.08
N MET A 85 -1.09 6.69 -4.28
CA MET A 85 -1.08 7.41 -5.54
C MET A 85 -2.15 6.88 -6.47
N ASN A 86 -2.90 7.78 -7.09
CA ASN A 86 -3.83 7.46 -8.15
C ASN A 86 -3.83 8.54 -9.23
N PHE A 87 -4.39 8.20 -10.39
CA PHE A 87 -4.63 9.15 -11.46
C PHE A 87 -6.12 9.45 -11.60
N PHE A 88 -6.43 10.66 -12.01
CA PHE A 88 -7.78 11.13 -12.26
C PHE A 88 -7.77 12.25 -13.31
N TYR A 89 -8.92 12.75 -13.71
CA TYR A 89 -9.09 14.04 -14.37
C TYR A 89 -10.36 14.71 -13.85
N ALA A 90 -10.34 16.06 -13.76
CA ALA A 90 -11.34 16.80 -12.99
C ALA A 90 -12.75 16.68 -13.61
N ASN A 91 -12.86 16.63 -14.94
CA ASN A 91 -14.13 16.56 -15.69
C ASN A 91 -14.38 15.14 -16.21
N CYS A 92 -14.40 14.14 -15.32
CA CYS A 92 -14.70 12.75 -15.64
C CYS A 92 -16.15 12.42 -15.26
N ASP A 93 -16.90 11.88 -16.21
CA ASP A 93 -18.30 11.48 -16.00
C ASP A 93 -18.48 9.97 -15.75
N GLU A 94 -17.38 9.19 -15.75
CA GLU A 94 -17.42 7.72 -15.67
C GLU A 94 -16.89 7.16 -14.34
N VAL A 95 -15.70 6.55 -14.35
CA VAL A 95 -15.15 5.77 -13.20
C VAL A 95 -14.45 6.66 -12.18
N CYS A 96 -13.85 7.79 -12.60
CA CYS A 96 -13.11 8.67 -11.69
C CYS A 96 -13.92 9.13 -10.48
N PRO A 97 -15.19 9.62 -10.65
CA PRO A 97 -15.97 10.09 -9.51
C PRO A 97 -16.18 9.00 -8.46
N LEU A 98 -16.37 7.75 -8.87
CA LEU A 98 -16.58 6.63 -7.97
C LEU A 98 -15.30 6.28 -7.20
N VAL A 99 -14.15 6.22 -7.89
CA VAL A 99 -12.85 5.96 -7.24
C VAL A 99 -12.48 7.11 -6.30
N MET A 100 -12.66 8.36 -6.73
CA MET A 100 -12.33 9.52 -5.90
C MET A 100 -13.24 9.63 -4.68
N ALA A 101 -14.55 9.38 -4.83
CA ALA A 101 -15.48 9.31 -3.71
C ALA A 101 -15.14 8.17 -2.74
N ASN A 102 -14.67 7.04 -3.26
CA ASN A 102 -14.21 5.90 -2.46
C ASN A 102 -12.93 6.26 -1.67
N LEU A 103 -11.95 6.91 -2.32
CA LEU A 103 -10.75 7.43 -1.66
C LEU A 103 -11.06 8.46 -0.57
N ALA A 104 -12.11 9.28 -0.75
CA ALA A 104 -12.57 10.18 0.30
C ALA A 104 -13.13 9.41 1.52
N LYS A 105 -13.76 8.24 1.32
CA LYS A 105 -14.14 7.34 2.42
C LYS A 105 -12.91 6.74 3.09
N VAL A 106 -11.95 6.26 2.31
CA VAL A 106 -10.67 5.73 2.81
C VAL A 106 -9.94 6.76 3.67
N GLN A 107 -9.86 8.02 3.21
CA GLN A 107 -9.26 9.09 4.00
C GLN A 107 -9.96 9.29 5.35
N ARG A 108 -11.30 9.24 5.39
CA ARG A 108 -12.05 9.35 6.65
C ARG A 108 -11.80 8.18 7.59
N LEU A 109 -11.71 6.95 7.06
CA LEU A 109 -11.43 5.75 7.85
C LEU A 109 -10.02 5.80 8.48
N LEU A 110 -9.02 6.22 7.71
CA LEU A 110 -7.64 6.38 8.20
C LEU A 110 -7.48 7.60 9.13
N GLY A 111 -8.36 8.58 9.03
CA GLY A 111 -8.43 9.73 9.92
C GLY A 111 -7.10 10.48 10.05
N LYS A 112 -6.63 10.63 11.29
CA LYS A 112 -5.40 11.39 11.62
C LYS A 112 -4.09 10.77 11.11
N GLN A 113 -4.11 9.57 10.58
CA GLN A 113 -2.94 8.94 9.97
C GLN A 113 -2.59 9.61 8.63
N VAL A 114 -3.63 10.09 7.90
CA VAL A 114 -3.41 10.83 6.64
C VAL A 114 -2.86 12.21 6.93
N GLY A 115 -1.72 12.52 6.30
CA GLY A 115 -0.97 13.75 6.52
C GLY A 115 0.10 13.64 7.62
N ARG A 116 0.16 12.52 8.34
CA ARG A 116 1.19 12.23 9.34
C ARG A 116 1.98 10.97 8.97
N ASP A 117 1.30 9.86 8.83
CA ASP A 117 1.89 8.54 8.60
C ASP A 117 1.73 8.07 7.15
N LEU A 118 0.69 8.55 6.46
CA LEU A 118 0.40 8.30 5.05
C LEU A 118 0.10 9.60 4.33
N PHE A 119 0.61 9.76 3.13
CA PHE A 119 0.32 10.89 2.24
C PHE A 119 -0.39 10.40 0.98
N MET A 120 -1.52 11.01 0.65
CA MET A 120 -2.32 10.66 -0.52
C MET A 120 -2.05 11.64 -1.66
N TYR A 121 -1.82 11.13 -2.86
CA TYR A 121 -1.51 11.93 -4.05
C TYR A 121 -2.40 11.53 -5.21
N SER A 122 -3.09 12.50 -5.80
CA SER A 122 -3.88 12.32 -7.01
C SER A 122 -3.29 13.19 -8.14
N PHE A 123 -2.91 12.57 -9.25
CA PHE A 123 -2.30 13.22 -10.40
C PHE A 123 -3.33 13.36 -11.51
N THR A 124 -3.46 14.57 -12.10
CA THR A 124 -4.31 14.70 -13.28
C THR A 124 -3.70 14.01 -14.50
N LEU A 125 -4.56 13.33 -15.29
CA LEU A 125 -4.21 12.79 -16.59
C LEU A 125 -4.34 13.82 -17.73
N LYS A 126 -4.95 14.98 -17.42
CA LYS A 126 -5.20 16.05 -18.39
C LYS A 126 -4.59 17.38 -17.95
N PRO A 127 -3.27 17.44 -17.76
CA PRO A 127 -2.61 18.63 -17.22
C PRO A 127 -2.75 19.89 -18.09
N ASN A 128 -3.13 19.76 -19.36
CA ASN A 128 -3.42 20.89 -20.25
C ASN A 128 -4.85 21.42 -20.07
N GLU A 129 -5.75 20.61 -19.52
CA GLU A 129 -7.16 20.96 -19.33
C GLU A 129 -7.46 21.28 -17.86
N ASP A 130 -6.82 20.58 -16.93
CA ASP A 130 -7.04 20.73 -15.50
C ASP A 130 -6.07 21.76 -14.90
N SER A 131 -6.53 22.98 -14.68
CA SER A 131 -5.77 24.04 -14.03
C SER A 131 -5.60 23.77 -12.52
N VAL A 132 -4.73 24.55 -11.87
CA VAL A 132 -4.58 24.51 -10.39
C VAL A 132 -5.90 24.85 -9.69
N ASP A 133 -6.71 25.73 -10.27
CA ASP A 133 -8.01 26.11 -9.70
C ASP A 133 -9.02 24.96 -9.85
N ASP A 134 -9.04 24.25 -10.96
CA ASP A 134 -9.87 23.06 -11.15
C ASP A 134 -9.49 21.96 -10.14
N LEU A 135 -8.21 21.73 -9.89
CA LEU A 135 -7.74 20.79 -8.87
C LEU A 135 -8.19 21.20 -7.47
N ARG A 136 -8.16 22.50 -7.17
CA ARG A 136 -8.59 23.05 -5.87
C ARG A 136 -10.09 22.86 -5.67
N GLU A 137 -10.88 23.14 -6.70
CA GLU A 137 -12.32 22.96 -6.67
C GLU A 137 -12.70 21.49 -6.55
N HIS A 138 -12.08 20.62 -7.35
CA HIS A 138 -12.30 19.18 -7.28
C HIS A 138 -11.97 18.62 -5.87
N ARG A 139 -10.85 19.03 -5.28
CA ARG A 139 -10.50 18.68 -3.91
C ARG A 139 -11.57 19.11 -2.91
N LYS A 140 -12.11 20.34 -3.07
CA LYS A 140 -13.16 20.88 -2.21
C LYS A 140 -14.47 20.10 -2.36
N MET A 141 -14.88 19.78 -3.57
CA MET A 141 -16.09 18.98 -3.84
C MET A 141 -16.03 17.59 -3.19
N LEU A 142 -14.86 16.96 -3.18
CA LEU A 142 -14.65 15.67 -2.53
C LEU A 142 -14.61 15.77 -0.99
N GLY A 143 -14.50 16.95 -0.43
CA GLY A 143 -14.29 17.15 0.99
C GLY A 143 -12.94 16.61 1.48
N ALA A 144 -11.93 16.56 0.58
CA ALA A 144 -10.62 16.02 0.89
C ALA A 144 -9.91 16.85 1.97
N GLN A 145 -9.46 16.16 3.01
CA GLN A 145 -8.82 16.76 4.18
C GLN A 145 -7.30 16.93 3.97
N PRO A 146 -6.59 17.65 4.85
CA PRO A 146 -5.12 17.71 4.82
C PRO A 146 -4.47 16.35 4.73
N GLY A 147 -3.32 16.27 4.05
CA GLY A 147 -2.62 15.01 3.76
C GLY A 147 -3.02 14.36 2.44
N TRP A 148 -4.04 14.87 1.75
CA TRP A 148 -4.37 14.51 0.37
C TRP A 148 -4.10 15.69 -0.55
N THR A 149 -3.10 15.51 -1.45
CA THR A 149 -2.63 16.53 -2.38
C THR A 149 -2.98 16.16 -3.81
N PHE A 150 -3.54 17.12 -4.54
CA PHE A 150 -3.83 17.01 -5.97
C PHE A 150 -2.72 17.69 -6.75
N LEU A 151 -2.28 17.07 -7.82
CA LEU A 151 -1.05 17.40 -8.53
C LEU A 151 -1.28 17.52 -10.03
N THR A 152 -0.66 18.52 -10.63
CA THR A 152 -0.53 18.71 -12.07
C THR A 152 0.94 18.99 -12.41
N GLY A 153 1.25 19.09 -13.68
CA GLY A 153 2.61 19.35 -14.17
C GLY A 153 2.62 19.49 -15.67
N LYS A 154 3.78 19.39 -16.28
CA LYS A 154 3.85 19.30 -17.73
C LYS A 154 3.34 17.93 -18.18
N PRO A 155 2.67 17.83 -19.38
CA PRO A 155 2.16 16.55 -19.88
C PRO A 155 3.21 15.44 -19.91
N GLU A 156 4.43 15.75 -20.36
CA GLU A 156 5.55 14.80 -20.42
C GLU A 156 5.99 14.32 -19.02
N ASP A 157 5.93 15.19 -18.01
CA ASP A 157 6.27 14.88 -16.63
C ASP A 157 5.21 13.93 -16.02
N ILE A 158 3.93 14.21 -16.23
CA ILE A 158 2.82 13.35 -15.78
C ILE A 158 2.90 11.97 -16.45
N GLU A 159 3.16 11.91 -17.77
CA GLU A 159 3.33 10.63 -18.47
C GLU A 159 4.55 9.85 -17.97
N THR A 160 5.64 10.53 -17.63
CA THR A 160 6.83 9.91 -17.05
C THR A 160 6.51 9.27 -15.70
N ILE A 161 5.79 9.96 -14.81
CA ILE A 161 5.35 9.39 -13.51
C ILE A 161 4.41 8.21 -13.77
N ARG A 162 3.42 8.38 -14.66
CA ARG A 162 2.44 7.33 -14.97
C ARG A 162 3.13 6.05 -15.43
N ALA A 163 4.10 6.16 -16.31
CA ALA A 163 4.90 5.03 -16.78
C ALA A 163 5.75 4.42 -15.67
N ALA A 164 6.47 5.26 -14.90
CA ALA A 164 7.40 4.84 -13.87
C ALA A 164 6.74 4.06 -12.73
N ILE A 165 5.54 4.47 -12.29
CA ILE A 165 4.80 3.80 -11.22
C ILE A 165 3.79 2.75 -11.72
N GLY A 166 3.87 2.38 -13.00
CA GLY A 166 3.18 1.22 -13.57
C GLY A 166 1.70 1.44 -13.88
N PHE A 167 1.32 2.65 -14.32
CA PHE A 167 -0.02 2.96 -14.85
C PHE A 167 -0.07 3.00 -16.39
N LYS A 168 0.99 2.58 -17.05
CA LYS A 168 1.06 2.51 -18.51
C LYS A 168 0.70 1.11 -18.99
N TYR A 169 -0.23 1.01 -19.95
CA TYR A 169 -0.54 -0.25 -20.61
C TYR A 169 0.49 -0.56 -21.71
N PRO A 170 0.85 -1.85 -21.89
CA PRO A 170 1.73 -2.25 -22.98
C PRO A 170 1.14 -1.97 -24.38
N ASP A 171 -0.19 -2.07 -24.51
CA ASP A 171 -0.88 -1.79 -25.77
C ASP A 171 -1.09 -0.27 -25.94
N PRO A 172 -0.53 0.35 -26.98
CA PRO A 172 -0.64 1.79 -27.22
C PRO A 172 -2.07 2.28 -27.44
N VAL A 173 -2.96 1.44 -27.97
CA VAL A 173 -4.37 1.81 -28.21
C VAL A 173 -5.10 1.90 -26.89
N ILE A 174 -4.93 0.90 -26.03
CA ILE A 174 -5.49 0.90 -24.68
C ILE A 174 -4.85 2.01 -23.84
N ASP A 175 -3.55 2.20 -23.96
CA ASP A 175 -2.81 3.25 -23.23
C ASP A 175 -3.20 4.67 -23.65
N GLY A 176 -3.60 4.84 -24.92
CA GLY A 176 -4.11 6.11 -25.47
C GLY A 176 -5.49 6.49 -24.93
N ASP A 177 -6.30 5.51 -24.56
CA ASP A 177 -7.61 5.74 -23.96
C ASP A 177 -7.46 6.03 -22.45
N LYS A 178 -7.41 7.31 -22.11
CA LYS A 178 -7.23 7.76 -20.73
C LYS A 178 -8.38 7.35 -19.80
N THR A 179 -9.54 6.95 -20.34
CA THR A 179 -10.67 6.49 -19.54
C THR A 179 -10.44 5.10 -18.95
N GLN A 180 -9.61 4.27 -19.59
CA GLN A 180 -9.31 2.90 -19.15
C GLN A 180 -8.34 2.82 -17.95
N HIS A 181 -7.65 3.92 -17.58
CA HIS A 181 -6.52 3.87 -16.68
C HIS A 181 -6.80 4.02 -15.19
N ILE A 182 -8.01 4.27 -14.77
CA ILE A 182 -8.28 5.00 -13.55
C ILE A 182 -8.63 4.12 -12.36
N GLY A 183 -8.74 2.83 -12.57
CA GLY A 183 -9.26 1.93 -11.55
C GLY A 183 -8.30 1.59 -10.40
N ASN A 184 -7.01 1.88 -10.49
CA ASN A 184 -6.01 1.39 -9.55
C ASN A 184 -5.46 2.48 -8.62
N ILE A 185 -5.07 2.05 -7.42
CA ILE A 185 -4.31 2.82 -6.45
C ILE A 185 -2.95 2.14 -6.30
N ARG A 186 -1.86 2.90 -6.47
CA ARG A 186 -0.51 2.49 -6.08
C ARG A 186 -0.24 2.99 -4.68
N TYR A 187 0.40 2.17 -3.87
CA TYR A 187 0.79 2.58 -2.53
C TYR A 187 2.11 1.94 -2.14
N GLY A 188 2.82 2.57 -1.23
CA GLY A 188 4.13 2.07 -0.82
C GLY A 188 4.68 2.72 0.43
N ASN A 189 5.61 1.99 1.02
CA ASN A 189 6.48 2.42 2.10
C ASN A 189 7.87 2.62 1.50
N GLU A 190 8.22 3.88 1.20
CA GLU A 190 9.48 4.19 0.52
C GLU A 190 10.69 3.83 1.40
N PRO A 191 10.72 4.11 2.71
CA PRO A 191 11.81 3.66 3.59
C PRO A 191 12.13 2.18 3.47
N LEU A 192 11.13 1.33 3.31
CA LEU A 192 11.31 -0.12 3.15
C LEU A 192 11.39 -0.57 1.69
N MET A 193 11.20 0.32 0.74
CA MET A 193 11.08 0.02 -0.70
C MET A 193 10.00 -1.03 -1.00
N LEU A 194 8.92 -1.03 -0.23
CA LEU A 194 7.76 -1.89 -0.43
C LEU A 194 6.70 -1.16 -1.23
N TRP A 195 6.28 -1.76 -2.33
CA TRP A 195 5.29 -1.20 -3.25
C TRP A 195 4.24 -2.22 -3.62
N SER A 196 3.00 -1.78 -3.70
CA SER A 196 1.87 -2.62 -4.09
C SER A 196 0.80 -1.81 -4.82
N ALA A 197 -0.28 -2.48 -5.21
CA ALA A 197 -1.43 -1.86 -5.84
C ALA A 197 -2.72 -2.54 -5.42
N CYS A 198 -3.82 -1.81 -5.46
CA CYS A 198 -5.15 -2.35 -5.27
C CYS A 198 -6.16 -1.67 -6.19
N PRO A 199 -7.30 -2.33 -6.50
CA PRO A 199 -8.38 -1.70 -7.23
C PRO A 199 -9.02 -0.56 -6.41
N GLY A 200 -9.16 0.63 -7.01
CA GLY A 200 -9.77 1.78 -6.34
C GLY A 200 -11.28 1.63 -6.11
N MET A 201 -11.91 0.66 -6.78
CA MET A 201 -13.32 0.30 -6.61
C MET A 201 -13.54 -0.81 -5.57
N ALA A 202 -12.50 -1.34 -4.94
CA ALA A 202 -12.65 -2.25 -3.81
C ALA A 202 -13.33 -1.54 -2.63
N HIS A 203 -13.84 -2.30 -1.65
CA HIS A 203 -14.45 -1.72 -0.46
C HIS A 203 -13.48 -0.78 0.26
N ALA A 204 -13.97 0.40 0.68
CA ALA A 204 -13.14 1.42 1.32
C ALA A 204 -12.45 0.93 2.58
N ASP A 205 -13.14 0.10 3.39
CA ASP A 205 -12.58 -0.51 4.60
C ASP A 205 -11.38 -1.40 4.26
N TRP A 206 -11.51 -2.25 3.23
CA TRP A 206 -10.42 -3.11 2.79
C TRP A 206 -9.23 -2.32 2.24
N ILE A 207 -9.48 -1.24 1.48
CA ILE A 207 -8.41 -0.35 1.01
C ILE A 207 -7.73 0.31 2.21
N ALA A 208 -8.49 0.83 3.17
CA ALA A 208 -7.95 1.47 4.36
C ALA A 208 -7.08 0.49 5.17
N GLU A 209 -7.56 -0.73 5.42
CA GLU A 209 -6.80 -1.78 6.09
C GLU A 209 -5.51 -2.12 5.33
N THR A 210 -5.57 -2.21 4.00
CA THR A 210 -4.41 -2.50 3.16
C THR A 210 -3.35 -1.39 3.24
N LEU A 211 -3.78 -0.13 3.27
CA LEU A 211 -2.89 1.03 3.45
C LEU A 211 -2.30 1.07 4.86
N GLU A 212 -3.09 0.76 5.87
CA GLU A 212 -2.63 0.68 7.26
C GLU A 212 -1.57 -0.41 7.46
N TRP A 213 -1.71 -1.54 6.78
CA TRP A 213 -0.68 -2.57 6.71
C TRP A 213 0.63 -2.06 6.10
N MET A 214 0.56 -1.20 5.09
CA MET A 214 1.75 -0.64 4.47
C MET A 214 2.44 0.39 5.38
N ILE A 215 1.66 1.16 6.14
CA ILE A 215 2.19 2.12 7.13
C ILE A 215 2.91 1.39 8.25
N HIS A 216 2.29 0.31 8.74
CA HIS A 216 2.77 -0.50 9.84
C HIS A 216 2.95 -1.95 9.38
N PRO A 217 3.98 -2.27 8.58
CA PRO A 217 4.21 -3.65 8.16
C PRO A 217 4.48 -4.48 9.41
N GLN A 218 3.51 -5.32 9.76
CA GLN A 218 3.50 -6.00 11.04
C GLN A 218 4.45 -7.19 11.07
N VAL A 219 5.47 -7.05 11.86
CA VAL A 219 6.16 -8.18 12.49
C VAL A 219 5.36 -8.70 13.70
N ASP A 220 4.43 -7.92 14.26
CA ASP A 220 3.87 -8.14 15.61
C ASP A 220 2.44 -8.73 15.67
N ARG A 221 1.74 -8.99 14.56
CA ARG A 221 0.36 -9.54 14.64
C ARG A 221 0.27 -11.05 14.87
N VAL A 222 1.35 -11.78 14.71
CA VAL A 222 1.34 -13.25 14.92
C VAL A 222 1.29 -13.63 16.40
N GLN A 223 1.47 -12.70 17.32
CA GLN A 223 1.49 -12.97 18.78
C GLN A 223 0.15 -12.70 19.51
N LYS A 224 -0.94 -12.36 18.80
CA LYS A 224 -2.23 -12.08 19.45
C LYS A 224 -3.39 -12.95 18.99
N SER A 225 -3.12 -14.10 18.37
CA SER A 225 -4.15 -15.11 18.07
C SER A 225 -3.98 -16.34 18.96
#